data_af536506a9e9212e2479432228c19c44
#
_entry.id   af536506a9e9212e2479432228c19c44
#
_cell.length_a   1.000
_cell.length_b   1.000
_cell.length_c   1.000
_cell.angle_alpha   90.00
_cell.angle_beta   90.00
_cell.angle_gamma   90.00
#
_symmetry.space_group_name_H-M   'P 1'
#
loop_
_entity.id
_entity.type
_entity.pdbx_description
1 polymer ?
#
loop_
_entity_poly.entity_id
_entity_poly.type
_entity_poly.pdbx_seq_one_letter_code
_entity_poly.pdbx_strand_id
1 'polypeptide(L)'
;MRKNIFLALDFNSASRALEVTEKTKDYLAGIKIGLELYSAIGLVGIKEFEKFKLPIFLDTKIFDIPNQVSKTIKIISGIKSVQYFTIHALGSLEMLEAAQKTVAG
;
A
#
# COMPACT_ATOMS: atom_id res chain seq x y z
N MET A 1 -19.46 -11.33 -12.72
CA MET A 1 -18.48 -10.40 -13.31
C MET A 1 -17.25 -10.27 -12.40
N ARG A 2 -16.08 -10.23 -13.00
CA ARG A 2 -14.84 -10.07 -12.26
C ARG A 2 -14.74 -8.67 -11.67
N LYS A 3 -14.39 -8.57 -10.38
CA LYS A 3 -14.18 -7.27 -9.74
C LYS A 3 -12.83 -6.70 -10.19
N ASN A 4 -12.83 -5.44 -10.58
CA ASN A 4 -11.59 -4.80 -11.05
C ASN A 4 -11.45 -3.34 -10.63
N ILE A 5 -12.17 -2.95 -9.57
CA ILE A 5 -12.14 -1.57 -9.07
C ILE A 5 -11.31 -1.52 -7.79
N PHE A 6 -10.33 -0.64 -7.75
CA PHE A 6 -9.62 -0.27 -6.52
C PHE A 6 -10.15 1.07 -6.05
N LEU A 7 -10.58 1.14 -4.81
CA LEU A 7 -11.07 2.39 -4.22
C LEU A 7 -9.90 3.18 -3.64
N ALA A 8 -9.76 4.42 -4.08
CA ALA A 8 -8.72 5.32 -3.56
C ALA A 8 -9.21 5.92 -2.23
N LEU A 9 -8.56 5.55 -1.14
CA LEU A 9 -8.93 6.02 0.20
C LEU A 9 -8.19 7.33 0.52
N ASP A 10 -8.54 8.40 -0.19
CA ASP A 10 -7.90 9.69 -0.04
C ASP A 10 -8.53 10.49 1.10
N PHE A 11 -8.33 10.00 2.31
CA PHE A 11 -8.83 10.58 3.55
C PHE A 11 -7.68 10.81 4.52
N ASN A 12 -7.85 11.72 5.46
CA ASN A 12 -6.88 11.97 6.53
C ASN A 12 -7.33 11.39 7.87
N SER A 13 -8.33 10.53 7.85
CA SER A 13 -8.93 9.94 9.05
C SER A 13 -9.10 8.43 8.86
N ALA A 14 -8.59 7.66 9.80
CA ALA A 14 -8.75 6.20 9.80
C ALA A 14 -10.22 5.81 9.86
N SER A 15 -10.99 6.46 10.75
CA SER A 15 -12.41 6.12 10.93
C SER A 15 -13.21 6.33 9.66
N ARG A 16 -12.96 7.43 8.94
CA ARG A 16 -13.64 7.71 7.69
C ARG A 16 -13.29 6.69 6.63
N ALA A 17 -12.02 6.38 6.49
CA ALA A 17 -11.55 5.40 5.51
C ALA A 17 -12.11 4.01 5.80
N LEU A 18 -12.14 3.60 7.07
CA LEU A 18 -12.70 2.32 7.47
C LEU A 18 -14.20 2.25 7.18
N GLU A 19 -14.94 3.33 7.46
CA GLU A 19 -16.37 3.39 7.20
C GLU A 19 -16.69 3.22 5.72
N VAL A 20 -15.99 3.96 4.87
CA VAL A 20 -16.21 3.90 3.42
C VAL A 20 -15.86 2.52 2.88
N THR A 21 -14.77 1.93 3.36
CA THR A 21 -14.35 0.59 2.93
C THR A 21 -15.40 -0.44 3.31
N GLU A 22 -15.91 -0.37 4.54
CA GLU A 22 -16.95 -1.31 5.00
C GLU A 22 -18.18 -1.26 4.12
N LYS A 23 -18.59 -0.06 3.72
CA LYS A 23 -19.80 0.12 2.90
C LYS A 23 -19.62 -0.31 1.45
N THR A 24 -18.38 -0.37 0.95
CA THR A 24 -18.11 -0.61 -0.48
C THR A 24 -17.38 -1.92 -0.76
N LYS A 25 -16.92 -2.61 0.27
CA LYS A 25 -16.00 -3.76 0.11
C LYS A 25 -16.50 -4.83 -0.86
N ASP A 26 -17.79 -5.06 -0.92
CA ASP A 26 -18.33 -6.11 -1.78
C ASP A 26 -18.22 -5.82 -3.26
N TYR A 27 -17.93 -4.58 -3.62
CA TYR A 27 -17.79 -4.16 -5.03
C TYR A 27 -16.34 -4.04 -5.48
N LEU A 28 -15.38 -4.23 -4.58
CA LEU A 28 -14.00 -3.85 -4.81
C LEU A 28 -13.09 -5.05 -5.08
N ALA A 29 -12.14 -4.86 -6.00
CA ALA A 29 -10.99 -5.75 -6.16
C ALA A 29 -9.94 -5.49 -5.08
N GLY A 30 -9.92 -4.27 -4.53
CA GLY A 30 -8.97 -3.88 -3.51
C GLY A 30 -9.11 -2.41 -3.14
N ILE A 31 -8.22 -1.94 -2.29
CA ILE A 31 -8.19 -0.54 -1.86
C ILE A 31 -6.80 0.04 -2.10
N LYS A 32 -6.74 1.33 -2.41
CA LYS A 32 -5.47 2.04 -2.56
C LYS A 32 -5.30 2.99 -1.39
N ILE A 33 -4.16 2.92 -0.72
CA ILE A 33 -3.78 3.83 0.36
C ILE A 33 -2.62 4.67 -0.13
N GLY A 34 -2.86 5.97 -0.29
CA GLY A 34 -1.86 6.92 -0.77
C GLY A 34 -1.17 7.66 0.37
N LEU A 35 -0.40 8.69 0.02
CA LEU A 35 0.41 9.42 0.99
C LEU A 35 -0.41 10.09 2.07
N GLU A 36 -1.56 10.64 1.73
CA GLU A 36 -2.40 11.34 2.72
C GLU A 36 -2.82 10.40 3.85
N LEU A 37 -3.47 9.30 3.52
CA LEU A 37 -3.93 8.36 4.53
C LEU A 37 -2.76 7.69 5.23
N TYR A 38 -1.73 7.28 4.48
CA TYR A 38 -0.53 6.68 5.05
C TYR A 38 0.11 7.61 6.08
N SER A 39 0.22 8.91 5.76
CA SER A 39 0.83 9.88 6.66
C SER A 39 0.00 10.07 7.94
N ALA A 40 -1.31 9.93 7.83
CA ALA A 40 -2.20 10.08 8.99
C ALA A 40 -2.18 8.86 9.92
N ILE A 41 -2.10 7.64 9.35
CA ILE A 41 -2.31 6.43 10.16
C ILE A 41 -1.06 5.55 10.29
N GLY A 42 -0.06 5.73 9.44
CA GLY A 42 1.16 4.93 9.44
C GLY A 42 0.90 3.47 9.10
N LEU A 43 1.97 2.66 9.12
CA LEU A 43 1.86 1.23 8.84
C LEU A 43 1.01 0.50 9.88
N VAL A 44 1.06 0.95 11.13
CA VAL A 44 0.23 0.35 12.20
C VAL A 44 -1.26 0.50 11.87
N GLY A 45 -1.65 1.69 11.39
CA GLY A 45 -3.05 1.93 11.01
C GLY A 45 -3.46 1.14 9.79
N ILE A 46 -2.55 0.91 8.85
CA ILE A 46 -2.85 0.11 7.65
C ILE A 46 -3.25 -1.32 8.04
N LYS A 47 -2.67 -1.88 9.08
CA LYS A 47 -3.00 -3.23 9.54
C LYS A 47 -4.47 -3.40 9.91
N GLU A 48 -5.14 -2.33 10.31
CA GLU A 48 -6.56 -2.40 10.63
C GLU A 48 -7.41 -2.72 9.40
N PHE A 49 -6.90 -2.45 8.21
CA PHE A 49 -7.62 -2.71 6.96
C PHE A 49 -7.51 -4.18 6.53
N GLU A 50 -6.65 -4.98 7.17
CA GLU A 50 -6.52 -6.38 6.84
C GLU A 50 -7.79 -7.18 7.13
N LYS A 51 -8.64 -6.69 8.03
CA LYS A 51 -9.90 -7.34 8.35
C LYS A 51 -10.85 -7.45 7.16
N PHE A 52 -10.71 -6.58 6.17
CA PHE A 52 -11.57 -6.60 4.97
C PHE A 52 -11.15 -7.69 3.99
N LYS A 53 -9.96 -8.25 4.15
CA LYS A 53 -9.39 -9.29 3.27
C LYS A 53 -9.34 -8.87 1.81
N LEU A 54 -9.11 -7.58 1.57
CA LEU A 54 -8.94 -7.01 0.24
C LEU A 54 -7.46 -6.74 -0.01
N PRO A 55 -6.98 -6.95 -1.23
CA PRO A 55 -5.64 -6.50 -1.59
C PRO A 55 -5.48 -5.00 -1.35
N ILE A 56 -4.35 -4.61 -0.77
CA ILE A 56 -4.02 -3.21 -0.55
C ILE A 56 -2.93 -2.82 -1.55
N PHE A 57 -3.18 -1.74 -2.26
CA PHE A 57 -2.23 -1.08 -3.13
C PHE A 57 -1.67 0.11 -2.34
N LEU A 58 -0.44 0.00 -1.86
CA LEU A 58 0.19 1.07 -1.09
C LEU A 58 0.90 2.02 -2.05
N ASP A 59 0.31 3.18 -2.28
CA ASP A 59 0.82 4.16 -3.23
C ASP A 59 1.55 5.30 -2.52
N THR A 60 2.76 5.02 -2.07
CA THR A 60 3.61 6.00 -1.39
C THR A 60 4.78 6.47 -2.26
N LYS A 61 4.92 5.93 -3.47
CA LYS A 61 5.95 6.32 -4.44
C LYS A 61 7.33 6.34 -3.80
N ILE A 62 7.74 5.20 -3.27
CA ILE A 62 9.00 5.04 -2.55
C ILE A 62 10.17 5.56 -3.39
N PHE A 63 10.99 6.44 -2.78
CA PHE A 63 12.07 7.10 -3.48
C PHE A 63 13.20 7.37 -2.49
N ASP A 64 14.22 6.53 -2.52
CA ASP A 64 15.35 6.64 -1.60
C ASP A 64 16.54 5.87 -2.17
N ILE A 65 17.64 5.89 -1.45
CA ILE A 65 18.82 5.08 -1.84
C ILE A 65 18.45 3.58 -1.72
N PRO A 66 19.13 2.72 -2.50
CA PRO A 66 18.76 1.30 -2.58
C PRO A 66 18.64 0.60 -1.23
N ASN A 67 19.56 0.85 -0.31
CA ASN A 67 19.54 0.20 1.00
C ASN A 67 18.29 0.55 1.81
N GLN A 68 17.86 1.83 1.78
CA GLN A 68 16.66 2.25 2.48
C GLN A 68 15.40 1.67 1.84
N VAL A 69 15.38 1.60 0.52
CA VAL A 69 14.26 0.99 -0.21
C VAL A 69 14.11 -0.48 0.17
N SER A 70 15.21 -1.24 0.20
CA SER A 70 15.18 -2.65 0.60
C SER A 70 14.62 -2.83 2.00
N LYS A 71 15.08 -2.02 2.95
CA LYS A 71 14.61 -2.10 4.34
C LYS A 71 13.12 -1.74 4.45
N THR A 72 12.70 -0.73 3.72
CA THR A 72 11.30 -0.28 3.71
C THR A 72 10.38 -1.37 3.16
N ILE A 73 10.76 -1.97 2.04
CA ILE A 73 9.97 -3.04 1.40
C ILE A 73 9.88 -4.26 2.31
N LYS A 74 10.96 -4.56 3.02
CA LYS A 74 10.96 -5.68 3.98
C LYS A 74 9.91 -5.47 5.08
N ILE A 75 9.80 -4.24 5.57
CA ILE A 75 8.80 -3.89 6.58
C ILE A 75 7.39 -3.99 5.99
N ILE A 76 7.17 -3.42 4.81
CA ILE A 76 5.89 -3.44 4.12
C ILE A 76 5.45 -4.89 3.86
N SER A 77 6.38 -5.76 3.48
CA SER A 77 6.09 -7.16 3.20
C SER A 77 5.58 -7.92 4.43
N GLY A 78 5.75 -7.37 5.62
CA GLY A 78 5.19 -7.93 6.85
C GLY A 78 3.68 -7.73 6.97
N ILE A 79 3.09 -6.90 6.11
CA ILE A 79 1.64 -6.69 6.07
C ILE A 79 1.09 -7.50 4.92
N LYS A 80 0.48 -8.64 5.21
CA LYS A 80 0.09 -9.61 4.19
C LYS A 80 -0.87 -9.08 3.13
N SER A 81 -1.75 -8.17 3.51
CA SER A 81 -2.73 -7.61 2.57
C SER A 81 -2.11 -6.63 1.58
N VAL A 82 -0.93 -6.09 1.86
CA VAL A 82 -0.24 -5.21 0.91
C VAL A 82 0.35 -6.07 -0.19
N GLN A 83 -0.29 -6.08 -1.35
CA GLN A 83 0.11 -6.88 -2.49
C GLN A 83 0.75 -6.06 -3.60
N TYR A 84 0.58 -4.76 -3.57
CA TYR A 84 1.13 -3.84 -4.57
C TYR A 84 1.67 -2.60 -3.86
N PHE A 85 2.76 -2.08 -4.36
CA PHE A 85 3.28 -0.79 -3.91
C PHE A 85 3.93 -0.06 -5.08
N THR A 86 4.13 1.24 -4.95
CA THR A 86 4.74 2.03 -6.03
C THR A 86 6.14 2.47 -5.66
N ILE A 87 6.98 2.58 -6.69
CA ILE A 87 8.31 3.15 -6.62
C ILE A 87 8.32 4.35 -7.55
N HIS A 88 8.98 5.43 -7.15
CA HIS A 88 9.04 6.64 -7.97
C HIS A 88 9.87 6.40 -9.24
N ALA A 89 9.32 6.80 -10.39
CA ALA A 89 9.96 6.60 -11.69
C ALA A 89 11.30 7.31 -11.85
N LEU A 90 11.54 8.35 -11.06
CA LEU A 90 12.78 9.11 -11.10
C LEU A 90 13.89 8.50 -10.22
N GLY A 91 13.61 7.38 -9.56
CA GLY A 91 14.64 6.68 -8.78
C GLY A 91 15.65 5.99 -9.69
N SER A 92 16.79 5.62 -9.11
CA SER A 92 17.86 4.96 -9.86
C SER A 92 17.48 3.53 -10.24
N LEU A 93 18.16 2.99 -11.25
CA LEU A 93 18.01 1.59 -11.60
C LEU A 93 18.39 0.69 -10.41
N GLU A 94 19.43 1.06 -9.68
CA GLU A 94 19.87 0.32 -8.49
C GLU A 94 18.78 0.28 -7.43
N MET A 95 17.99 1.36 -7.28
CA MET A 95 16.86 1.39 -6.38
C MET A 95 15.79 0.39 -6.81
N LEU A 96 15.47 0.36 -8.09
CA LEU A 96 14.48 -0.58 -8.63
C LEU A 96 14.93 -2.03 -8.45
N GLU A 97 16.20 -2.30 -8.75
CA GLU A 97 16.76 -3.64 -8.58
C GLU A 97 16.73 -4.10 -7.12
N ALA A 98 17.08 -3.20 -6.19
CA ALA A 98 17.04 -3.50 -4.77
C ALA A 98 15.61 -3.83 -4.32
N ALA A 99 14.64 -3.09 -4.80
CA ALA A 99 13.22 -3.32 -4.52
C ALA A 99 12.79 -4.70 -5.04
N GLN A 100 13.12 -5.01 -6.30
CA GLN A 100 12.73 -6.28 -6.92
C GLN A 100 13.36 -7.47 -6.19
N LYS A 101 14.62 -7.36 -5.83
CA LYS A 101 15.30 -8.43 -5.08
C LYS A 101 14.62 -8.70 -3.74
N THR A 102 14.21 -7.64 -3.05
CA THR A 102 13.59 -7.77 -1.74
C THR A 102 12.22 -8.43 -1.84
N VAL A 103 11.45 -8.08 -2.87
CA VAL A 103 10.14 -8.69 -3.12
C VAL A 103 10.29 -10.16 -3.49
N ALA A 104 11.26 -10.49 -4.33
CA ALA A 104 11.48 -11.87 -4.80
C ALA A 104 12.07 -12.76 -3.72
N GLY A 105 12.79 -12.15 -2.77
CA GLY A 105 13.40 -12.87 -1.67
C GLY A 105 12.48 -13.02 -0.51
#